data_be4a9d756b6298108496736508f44978
#
_entry.id   be4a9d756b6298108496736508f44978
#
_cell.length_a   1.000
_cell.length_b   1.000
_cell.length_c   1.000
_cell.angle_alpha   90.00
_cell.angle_beta   90.00
_cell.angle_gamma   90.00
#
_symmetry.space_group_name_H-M   'P 1'
#
loop_
_entity.id
_entity.type
_entity.pdbx_description
1 polymer ?
#
loop_
_entity_poly.entity_id
_entity_poly.type
_entity_poly.pdbx_seq_one_letter_code
_entity_poly.pdbx_strand_id
1 'polypeptide(L)'
;MLLPPGLILRAGTPGDAGFIQHLREESIRGLGPRCYSRAEVESWVSSLIPSGYIRAMTQGGESFLLAEPAKNAGGRLAGFCSFTRDEIEGLYVHPRWARRGVGSALLLRAEAAILAAGGRVVRLSASLIGQPLYETHGYRIVGSRQHRTRMGLIVLVREMEKDLARAPAHGRDRRRG
;
A
#
# COMPACT_ATOMS: atom_id res chain seq x y z
N MET A 1 2.49 15.11 5.62
CA MET A 1 1.08 15.14 5.14
C MET A 1 0.20 14.58 6.26
N LEU A 2 -0.87 15.29 6.63
CA LEU A 2 -1.80 14.86 7.67
C LEU A 2 -2.83 13.90 7.09
N LEU A 3 -3.30 12.98 7.92
CA LEU A 3 -4.43 12.12 7.61
C LEU A 3 -5.68 12.99 7.35
N PRO A 4 -6.55 12.64 6.40
CA PRO A 4 -7.81 13.38 6.20
C PRO A 4 -8.62 13.49 7.49
N PRO A 5 -9.31 14.63 7.72
CA PRO A 5 -10.15 14.81 8.90
C PRO A 5 -11.18 13.68 9.06
N GLY A 6 -11.39 13.27 10.29
CA GLY A 6 -12.34 12.20 10.62
C GLY A 6 -11.83 10.77 10.41
N LEU A 7 -10.58 10.59 9.99
CA LEU A 7 -9.90 9.29 9.99
C LEU A 7 -8.90 9.18 11.13
N ILE A 8 -8.71 7.96 11.62
CA ILE A 8 -7.63 7.58 12.55
C ILE A 8 -6.78 6.46 11.95
N LEU A 9 -5.53 6.37 12.41
CA LEU A 9 -4.65 5.23 12.13
C LEU A 9 -4.54 4.36 13.37
N ARG A 10 -4.62 3.06 13.17
CA ARG A 10 -4.33 2.06 14.20
C ARG A 10 -3.56 0.86 13.66
N ALA A 11 -2.96 0.09 14.54
CA ALA A 11 -2.42 -1.22 14.20
C ALA A 11 -3.54 -2.18 13.82
N GLY A 12 -3.27 -3.02 12.83
CA GLY A 12 -4.12 -4.14 12.46
C GLY A 12 -3.90 -5.35 13.36
N THR A 13 -4.93 -6.14 13.55
CA THR A 13 -4.94 -7.38 14.31
C THR A 13 -5.44 -8.53 13.46
N PRO A 14 -5.20 -9.79 13.83
CA PRO A 14 -5.78 -10.94 13.11
C PRO A 14 -7.30 -10.89 12.97
N GLY A 15 -8.01 -10.26 13.91
CA GLY A 15 -9.46 -10.04 13.85
C GLY A 15 -9.90 -9.13 12.69
N ASP A 16 -9.00 -8.34 12.14
CA ASP A 16 -9.28 -7.42 11.03
C ASP A 16 -9.17 -8.09 9.65
N ALA A 17 -8.72 -9.34 9.56
CA ALA A 17 -8.40 -10.01 8.31
C ALA A 17 -9.53 -9.99 7.27
N GLY A 18 -10.78 -10.13 7.70
CA GLY A 18 -11.95 -10.05 6.83
C GLY A 18 -12.18 -8.64 6.26
N PHE A 19 -12.02 -7.61 7.09
CA PHE A 19 -12.13 -6.20 6.67
C PHE A 19 -11.00 -5.80 5.71
N ILE A 20 -9.78 -6.28 5.97
CA ILE A 20 -8.61 -6.06 5.12
C ILE A 20 -8.83 -6.69 3.74
N GLN A 21 -9.30 -7.95 3.70
CA GLN A 21 -9.62 -8.62 2.44
C GLN A 21 -10.69 -7.84 1.66
N HIS A 22 -11.79 -7.52 2.31
CA HIS A 22 -12.90 -6.80 1.67
C HIS A 22 -12.45 -5.46 1.09
N LEU A 23 -11.70 -4.66 1.87
CA LEU A 23 -11.15 -3.40 1.39
C LEU A 23 -10.24 -3.60 0.16
N ARG A 24 -9.36 -4.61 0.20
CA ARG A 24 -8.48 -4.91 -0.93
C ARG A 24 -9.26 -5.24 -2.19
N GLU A 25 -10.29 -6.06 -2.08
CA GLU A 25 -11.17 -6.41 -3.20
C GLU A 25 -11.86 -5.18 -3.76
N GLU A 26 -12.45 -4.33 -2.92
CA GLU A 26 -13.09 -3.08 -3.35
C GLU A 26 -12.08 -2.12 -4.01
N SER A 27 -10.87 -2.01 -3.46
CA SER A 27 -9.80 -1.19 -4.03
C SER A 27 -9.41 -1.68 -5.43
N ILE A 28 -9.17 -2.98 -5.58
CA ILE A 28 -8.78 -3.55 -6.87
C ILE A 28 -9.91 -3.43 -7.89
N ARG A 29 -11.15 -3.77 -7.54
CA ARG A 29 -12.29 -3.64 -8.45
C ARG A 29 -12.62 -2.21 -8.83
N GLY A 30 -12.50 -1.27 -7.90
CA GLY A 30 -12.85 0.12 -8.14
C GLY A 30 -11.78 0.95 -8.83
N LEU A 31 -10.52 0.61 -8.65
CA LEU A 31 -9.38 1.36 -9.20
C LEU A 31 -8.67 0.61 -10.33
N GLY A 32 -8.65 -0.73 -10.28
CA GLY A 32 -7.99 -1.63 -11.21
C GLY A 32 -8.30 -1.41 -12.68
N PRO A 33 -9.57 -1.21 -13.07
CA PRO A 33 -9.97 -1.05 -14.47
C PRO A 33 -9.34 0.13 -15.21
N ARG A 34 -8.63 1.00 -14.50
CA ARG A 34 -7.89 2.13 -15.12
C ARG A 34 -6.63 1.69 -15.86
N CYS A 35 -6.05 0.55 -15.49
CA CYS A 35 -4.76 0.07 -16.01
C CYS A 35 -4.77 -1.42 -16.37
N TYR A 36 -5.80 -2.15 -15.97
CA TYR A 36 -5.88 -3.60 -16.14
C TYR A 36 -7.23 -3.99 -16.75
N SER A 37 -7.24 -5.07 -17.53
CA SER A 37 -8.45 -5.66 -18.07
C SER A 37 -9.35 -6.22 -16.95
N ARG A 38 -10.63 -6.41 -17.25
CA ARG A 38 -11.57 -7.03 -16.31
C ARG A 38 -11.10 -8.41 -15.84
N ALA A 39 -10.56 -9.22 -16.74
CA ALA A 39 -10.07 -10.55 -16.43
C ALA A 39 -8.87 -10.51 -15.44
N GLU A 40 -7.91 -9.58 -15.66
CA GLU A 40 -6.79 -9.39 -14.74
C GLU A 40 -7.25 -8.91 -13.36
N VAL A 41 -8.20 -7.98 -13.31
CA VAL A 41 -8.79 -7.47 -12.06
C VAL A 41 -9.43 -8.61 -11.27
N GLU A 42 -10.31 -9.40 -11.86
CA GLU A 42 -10.99 -10.50 -11.16
C GLU A 42 -10.00 -11.61 -10.75
N SER A 43 -9.03 -11.91 -11.59
CA SER A 43 -7.98 -12.86 -11.27
C SER A 43 -7.11 -12.39 -10.08
N TRP A 44 -6.84 -11.09 -9.99
CA TRP A 44 -6.08 -10.52 -8.88
C TRP A 44 -6.87 -10.53 -7.57
N VAL A 45 -8.16 -10.21 -7.63
CA VAL A 45 -9.05 -10.26 -6.46
C VAL A 45 -9.10 -11.66 -5.85
N SER A 46 -9.14 -12.73 -6.67
CA SER A 46 -9.23 -14.10 -6.20
C SER A 46 -8.00 -14.64 -5.46
N SER A 47 -6.91 -13.86 -5.38
CA SER A 47 -5.60 -14.37 -4.97
C SER A 47 -5.37 -14.49 -3.46
N LEU A 48 -6.17 -13.84 -2.61
CA LEU A 48 -6.01 -13.89 -1.15
C LEU A 48 -7.32 -14.21 -0.41
N ILE A 49 -7.16 -14.95 0.68
CA ILE A 49 -8.22 -15.31 1.62
C ILE A 49 -7.85 -14.80 3.01
N PRO A 50 -8.80 -14.60 3.95
CA PRO A 50 -8.54 -14.03 5.29
C PRO A 50 -7.42 -14.73 6.05
N SER A 51 -7.33 -16.07 5.95
CA SER A 51 -6.28 -16.85 6.62
C SER A 51 -4.86 -16.48 6.16
N GLY A 52 -4.69 -15.92 4.97
CA GLY A 52 -3.41 -15.41 4.48
C GLY A 52 -2.94 -14.20 5.30
N TYR A 53 -3.83 -13.26 5.57
CA TYR A 53 -3.54 -12.09 6.41
C TYR A 53 -3.27 -12.46 7.85
N ILE A 54 -4.04 -13.42 8.41
CA ILE A 54 -3.80 -13.93 9.76
C ILE A 54 -2.38 -14.50 9.86
N ARG A 55 -1.97 -15.34 8.91
CA ARG A 55 -0.61 -15.91 8.90
C ARG A 55 0.48 -14.84 8.73
N ALA A 56 0.27 -13.87 7.86
CA ALA A 56 1.20 -12.76 7.67
C ALA A 56 1.46 -12.02 9.00
N MET A 57 0.41 -11.71 9.77
CA MET A 57 0.51 -11.05 11.06
C MET A 57 1.12 -11.92 12.16
N THR A 58 0.77 -13.22 12.20
CA THR A 58 1.14 -14.10 13.35
C THR A 58 2.43 -14.87 13.15
N GLN A 59 2.81 -15.14 11.91
CA GLN A 59 3.95 -15.99 11.55
C GLN A 59 4.93 -15.31 10.59
N GLY A 60 4.43 -14.38 9.75
CA GLY A 60 5.22 -13.71 8.70
C GLY A 60 5.95 -12.46 9.16
N GLY A 61 5.76 -12.00 10.40
CA GLY A 61 6.36 -10.75 10.90
C GLY A 61 5.86 -9.49 10.18
N GLU A 62 4.74 -9.58 9.46
CA GLU A 62 4.16 -8.48 8.71
C GLU A 62 3.29 -7.61 9.64
N SER A 63 3.58 -6.32 9.67
CA SER A 63 2.82 -5.32 10.42
C SER A 63 1.76 -4.69 9.53
N PHE A 64 0.59 -4.38 10.11
CA PHE A 64 -0.50 -3.73 9.41
C PHE A 64 -0.85 -2.41 10.06
N LEU A 65 -1.00 -1.37 9.23
CA LEU A 65 -1.58 -0.08 9.61
C LEU A 65 -2.91 0.08 8.90
N LEU A 66 -3.95 0.38 9.67
CA LEU A 66 -5.31 0.56 9.16
C LEU A 66 -5.71 2.02 9.31
N ALA A 67 -6.31 2.58 8.26
CA ALA A 67 -6.99 3.88 8.29
C ALA A 67 -8.50 3.63 8.34
N GLU A 68 -9.18 4.16 9.34
CA GLU A 68 -10.62 3.98 9.52
C GLU A 68 -11.32 5.27 9.99
N PRO A 69 -12.64 5.44 9.75
CA PRO A 69 -13.39 6.56 10.28
C PRO A 69 -13.45 6.53 11.80
N ALA A 70 -13.09 7.66 12.46
CA ALA A 70 -13.04 7.77 13.93
C ALA A 70 -14.38 7.45 14.61
N LYS A 71 -15.51 7.75 13.95
CA LYS A 71 -16.87 7.53 14.49
C LYS A 71 -17.43 6.12 14.24
N ASN A 72 -16.77 5.29 13.44
CA ASN A 72 -17.22 3.94 13.10
C ASN A 72 -16.05 2.94 13.18
N ALA A 73 -15.26 3.04 14.22
CA ALA A 73 -14.17 2.10 14.48
C ALA A 73 -14.71 0.66 14.46
N GLY A 74 -14.18 -0.18 13.57
CA GLY A 74 -14.51 -1.60 13.46
C GLY A 74 -15.42 -2.04 12.31
N GLY A 75 -15.81 -1.15 11.36
CA GLY A 75 -16.76 -1.58 10.31
C GLY A 75 -16.31 -1.35 8.87
N ARG A 76 -15.61 -0.27 8.56
CA ARG A 76 -15.20 0.05 7.19
C ARG A 76 -13.84 0.73 7.17
N LEU A 77 -12.88 0.08 6.55
CA LEU A 77 -11.56 0.65 6.38
C LEU A 77 -11.57 1.68 5.24
N ALA A 78 -10.86 2.79 5.43
CA ALA A 78 -10.55 3.76 4.39
C ALA A 78 -9.31 3.34 3.58
N GLY A 79 -8.40 2.60 4.21
CA GLY A 79 -7.20 2.05 3.60
C GLY A 79 -6.41 1.19 4.58
N PHE A 80 -5.44 0.44 4.06
CA PHE A 80 -4.43 -0.21 4.87
C PHE A 80 -3.07 -0.20 4.17
N CYS A 81 -2.02 -0.31 4.98
CA CYS A 81 -0.67 -0.60 4.53
C CYS A 81 -0.12 -1.75 5.35
N SER A 82 0.41 -2.78 4.68
CA SER A 82 1.14 -3.85 5.32
C SER A 82 2.61 -3.80 4.93
N PHE A 83 3.48 -4.12 5.88
CA PHE A 83 4.93 -3.97 5.70
C PHE A 83 5.72 -4.86 6.65
N THR A 84 6.93 -5.21 6.24
CA THR A 84 7.97 -5.84 7.03
C THR A 84 9.07 -4.83 7.38
N ARG A 85 10.23 -5.31 7.77
CA ARG A 85 11.37 -4.44 8.13
C ARG A 85 11.93 -3.63 6.95
N ASP A 86 11.79 -4.12 5.73
CA ASP A 86 12.42 -3.56 4.51
C ASP A 86 11.51 -3.59 3.27
N GLU A 87 10.27 -4.03 3.42
CA GLU A 87 9.34 -4.12 2.29
C GLU A 87 7.93 -3.60 2.65
N ILE A 88 7.33 -2.88 1.72
CA ILE A 88 5.88 -2.61 1.70
C ILE A 88 5.23 -3.75 0.92
N GLU A 89 4.52 -4.62 1.62
CA GLU A 89 3.86 -5.80 1.07
C GLU A 89 2.54 -5.45 0.37
N GLY A 90 1.85 -4.43 0.88
CA GLY A 90 0.61 -3.97 0.30
C GLY A 90 0.19 -2.60 0.79
N LEU A 91 -0.38 -1.80 -0.13
CA LEU A 91 -1.02 -0.53 0.20
C LEU A 91 -2.28 -0.40 -0.65
N TYR A 92 -3.42 -0.38 0.02
CA TYR A 92 -4.72 -0.32 -0.63
C TYR A 92 -5.57 0.77 0.01
N VAL A 93 -6.30 1.50 -0.83
CA VAL A 93 -7.21 2.57 -0.42
C VAL A 93 -8.57 2.31 -1.04
N HIS A 94 -9.61 2.40 -0.23
CA HIS A 94 -10.98 2.28 -0.69
C HIS A 94 -11.28 3.35 -1.76
N PRO A 95 -11.99 3.05 -2.86
CA PRO A 95 -12.23 4.00 -3.96
C PRO A 95 -12.81 5.34 -3.52
N ARG A 96 -13.70 5.36 -2.53
CA ARG A 96 -14.29 6.58 -1.96
C ARG A 96 -13.27 7.48 -1.24
N TRP A 97 -12.15 6.94 -0.81
CA TRP A 97 -11.08 7.64 -0.11
C TRP A 97 -9.83 7.86 -0.97
N ALA A 98 -9.87 7.39 -2.22
CA ALA A 98 -8.78 7.58 -3.16
C ALA A 98 -8.55 9.07 -3.47
N ARG A 99 -7.29 9.46 -3.70
CA ARG A 99 -6.88 10.84 -4.02
C ARG A 99 -7.17 11.88 -2.92
N ARG A 100 -7.41 11.42 -1.69
CA ARG A 100 -7.64 12.28 -0.51
C ARG A 100 -6.48 12.25 0.49
N GLY A 101 -5.31 11.74 0.11
CA GLY A 101 -4.11 11.68 0.96
C GLY A 101 -4.01 10.45 1.87
N VAL A 102 -5.00 9.55 1.89
CA VAL A 102 -4.98 8.34 2.75
C VAL A 102 -3.79 7.45 2.43
N GLY A 103 -3.53 7.17 1.16
CA GLY A 103 -2.39 6.34 0.74
C GLY A 103 -1.05 6.94 1.15
N SER A 104 -0.88 8.27 0.99
CA SER A 104 0.32 8.98 1.42
C SER A 104 0.52 8.93 2.93
N ALA A 105 -0.55 9.12 3.70
CA ALA A 105 -0.47 9.07 5.16
C ALA A 105 -0.08 7.68 5.67
N LEU A 106 -0.67 6.62 5.10
CA LEU A 106 -0.33 5.23 5.39
C LEU A 106 1.13 4.92 5.05
N LEU A 107 1.57 5.29 3.84
CA LEU A 107 2.93 5.06 3.38
C LEU A 107 3.96 5.73 4.28
N LEU A 108 3.80 7.02 4.55
CA LEU A 108 4.72 7.77 5.40
C LEU A 108 4.78 7.22 6.83
N ARG A 109 3.66 6.72 7.36
CA ARG A 109 3.63 6.11 8.69
C ARG A 109 4.32 4.75 8.70
N ALA A 110 4.16 3.94 7.66
CA ALA A 110 4.88 2.68 7.50
C ALA A 110 6.40 2.92 7.36
N GLU A 111 6.82 3.87 6.52
CA GLU A 111 8.22 4.27 6.39
C GLU A 111 8.84 4.70 7.72
N ALA A 112 8.11 5.50 8.50
CA ALA A 112 8.56 5.93 9.82
C ALA A 112 8.73 4.74 10.79
N ALA A 113 7.83 3.76 10.75
CA ALA A 113 7.92 2.55 11.55
C ALA A 113 9.10 1.66 11.12
N ILE A 114 9.30 1.49 9.82
CA ILE A 114 10.45 0.77 9.26
C ILE A 114 11.76 1.41 9.67
N LEU A 115 11.87 2.75 9.55
CA LEU A 115 13.07 3.50 9.96
C LEU A 115 13.33 3.36 11.45
N ALA A 116 12.32 3.46 12.30
CA ALA A 116 12.42 3.27 13.75
C ALA A 116 12.87 1.85 14.12
N ALA A 117 12.54 0.83 13.32
CA ALA A 117 13.00 -0.54 13.45
C ALA A 117 14.41 -0.77 12.86
N GLY A 118 15.09 0.29 12.39
CA GLY A 118 16.46 0.23 11.84
C GLY A 118 16.52 -0.13 10.35
N GLY A 119 15.38 -0.18 9.64
CA GLY A 119 15.33 -0.31 8.18
C GLY A 119 15.84 0.95 7.51
N ARG A 120 16.54 0.82 6.39
CA ARG A 120 17.10 1.96 5.64
C ARG A 120 16.62 2.03 4.20
N VAL A 121 16.48 0.89 3.57
CA VAL A 121 15.98 0.79 2.19
C VAL A 121 14.66 0.07 2.23
N VAL A 122 13.65 0.65 1.60
CA VAL A 122 12.33 0.05 1.46
C VAL A 122 12.11 -0.35 0.01
N ARG A 123 11.68 -1.58 -0.21
CA ARG A 123 11.31 -2.14 -1.50
C ARG A 123 9.81 -2.38 -1.56
N LEU A 124 9.29 -2.45 -2.77
CA LEU A 124 7.90 -2.81 -3.00
C LEU A 124 7.66 -3.23 -4.46
N SER A 125 6.54 -3.94 -4.66
CA SER A 125 6.02 -4.25 -5.99
C SER A 125 4.76 -3.40 -6.25
N ALA A 126 4.92 -2.29 -6.98
CA ALA A 126 3.83 -1.38 -7.28
C ALA A 126 2.96 -1.88 -8.43
N SER A 127 1.64 -1.82 -8.27
CA SER A 127 0.73 -1.86 -9.41
C SER A 127 0.90 -0.61 -10.27
N LEU A 128 0.53 -0.68 -11.55
CA LEU A 128 0.57 0.47 -12.45
C LEU A 128 -0.26 1.65 -11.94
N ILE A 129 -1.33 1.37 -11.18
CA ILE A 129 -2.18 2.39 -10.55
C ILE A 129 -1.49 3.02 -9.33
N GLY A 130 -0.77 2.22 -8.56
CA GLY A 130 -0.07 2.66 -7.34
C GLY A 130 1.25 3.38 -7.64
N GLN A 131 1.88 3.10 -8.78
CA GLN A 131 3.19 3.64 -9.15
C GLN A 131 3.30 5.17 -8.95
N PRO A 132 2.35 6.03 -9.41
CA PRO A 132 2.48 7.48 -9.26
C PRO A 132 2.52 7.94 -7.79
N LEU A 133 1.86 7.22 -6.88
CA LEU A 133 1.94 7.51 -5.45
C LEU A 133 3.37 7.33 -4.95
N TYR A 134 3.99 6.22 -5.27
CA TYR A 134 5.35 5.90 -4.81
C TYR A 134 6.39 6.85 -5.41
N GLU A 135 6.30 7.16 -6.71
CA GLU A 135 7.17 8.15 -7.36
C GLU A 135 7.09 9.52 -6.68
N THR A 136 5.88 9.99 -6.34
CA THR A 136 5.67 11.25 -5.60
C THR A 136 6.34 11.24 -4.23
N HIS A 137 6.52 10.06 -3.62
CA HIS A 137 7.20 9.88 -2.33
C HIS A 137 8.68 9.47 -2.45
N GLY A 138 9.27 9.60 -3.64
CA GLY A 138 10.70 9.42 -3.85
C GLY A 138 11.16 7.98 -4.06
N TYR A 139 10.24 7.06 -4.32
CA TYR A 139 10.58 5.74 -4.82
C TYR A 139 11.02 5.82 -6.29
N ARG A 140 12.01 5.02 -6.63
CA ARG A 140 12.49 4.88 -8.01
C ARG A 140 12.20 3.47 -8.52
N ILE A 141 11.90 3.35 -9.80
CA ILE A 141 11.76 2.05 -10.46
C ILE A 141 13.16 1.44 -10.60
N VAL A 142 13.30 0.20 -10.14
CA VAL A 142 14.53 -0.60 -10.28
C VAL A 142 14.33 -1.81 -11.18
N GLY A 143 13.08 -2.15 -11.51
CA GLY A 143 12.74 -3.26 -12.36
C GLY A 143 11.27 -3.34 -12.69
N SER A 144 10.92 -4.39 -13.42
CA SER A 144 9.53 -4.75 -13.71
C SER A 144 9.39 -6.25 -13.58
N ARG A 145 8.30 -6.70 -13.00
CA ARG A 145 8.02 -8.11 -12.81
C ARG A 145 6.62 -8.46 -13.30
N GLN A 146 6.51 -9.63 -13.85
CA GLN A 146 5.23 -10.26 -14.15
C GLN A 146 4.76 -11.03 -12.91
N HIS A 147 3.68 -10.57 -12.32
CA HIS A 147 3.04 -11.27 -11.20
C HIS A 147 1.99 -12.23 -11.76
N ARG A 148 2.20 -13.53 -11.59
CA ARG A 148 1.21 -14.53 -11.96
C ARG A 148 0.18 -14.67 -10.85
N THR A 149 -1.06 -14.37 -11.19
CA THR A 149 -2.20 -14.55 -10.26
C THR A 149 -2.54 -16.02 -10.07
N ARG A 150 -3.36 -16.36 -9.10
CA ARG A 150 -3.83 -17.73 -8.86
C ARG A 150 -4.54 -18.37 -10.07
N MET A 151 -5.24 -17.57 -10.86
CA MET A 151 -5.92 -18.02 -12.07
C MET A 151 -4.98 -18.06 -13.29
N GLY A 152 -3.68 -17.89 -13.10
CA GLY A 152 -2.67 -17.99 -14.15
C GLY A 152 -2.50 -16.75 -15.02
N LEU A 153 -3.30 -15.71 -14.84
CA LEU A 153 -3.12 -14.45 -15.57
C LEU A 153 -1.88 -13.69 -15.07
N ILE A 154 -1.29 -12.93 -15.95
CA ILE A 154 -0.10 -12.14 -15.67
C ILE A 154 -0.52 -10.69 -15.46
N VAL A 155 -0.12 -10.11 -14.33
CA VAL A 155 -0.28 -8.71 -14.00
C VAL A 155 1.10 -8.07 -13.96
N LEU A 156 1.31 -7.02 -14.76
CA LEU A 156 2.56 -6.27 -14.73
C LEU A 156 2.65 -5.40 -13.47
N VAL A 157 3.76 -5.52 -12.75
CA VAL A 157 4.08 -4.69 -11.58
C VAL A 157 5.46 -4.06 -11.75
N ARG A 158 5.68 -2.91 -11.08
CA ARG A 158 6.99 -2.23 -11.03
C ARG A 158 7.66 -2.56 -9.71
N GLU A 159 8.89 -3.04 -9.78
CA GLU A 159 9.74 -3.14 -8.61
C GLU A 159 10.33 -1.77 -8.33
N MET A 160 10.10 -1.27 -7.12
CA MET A 160 10.51 0.06 -6.73
C MET A 160 11.24 0.03 -5.39
N GLU A 161 12.15 0.98 -5.19
CA GLU A 161 12.87 1.12 -3.93
C GLU A 161 13.05 2.59 -3.54
N LYS A 162 13.23 2.82 -2.25
CA LYS A 162 13.56 4.12 -1.65
C LYS A 162 14.55 3.95 -0.52
N ASP A 163 15.59 4.78 -0.48
CA ASP A 163 16.49 4.93 0.65
C ASP A 163 15.90 5.95 1.63
N LEU A 164 15.48 5.48 2.81
CA LEU A 164 14.88 6.32 3.86
C LEU A 164 15.90 7.23 4.55
N ALA A 165 17.20 6.89 4.50
CA ALA A 165 18.24 7.70 5.09
C ALA A 165 18.62 8.90 4.20
N ARG A 166 18.25 8.84 2.93
CA ARG A 166 18.51 9.92 1.97
C ARG A 166 17.31 10.87 2.00
N ALA A 167 17.48 12.05 2.62
CA ALA A 167 16.48 13.11 2.55
C ALA A 167 16.12 13.36 1.07
N PRO A 168 14.84 13.62 0.74
CA PRO A 168 14.47 13.99 -0.62
C PRO A 168 15.33 15.18 -1.03
N ALA A 169 16.02 15.06 -2.17
CA ALA A 169 16.76 16.18 -2.74
C ALA A 169 15.75 17.30 -3.00
N HIS A 170 15.70 18.26 -2.10
CA HIS A 170 14.96 19.50 -2.32
C HIS A 170 15.51 20.11 -3.60
N GLY A 171 14.64 20.27 -4.59
CA GLY A 171 14.99 20.87 -5.86
C GLY A 171 15.78 22.15 -5.60
N ARG A 172 17.04 22.15 -6.02
CA ARG A 172 17.83 23.39 -6.05
C ARG A 172 17.06 24.37 -6.91
N ASP A 173 16.58 25.40 -6.26
CA ASP A 173 16.02 26.60 -6.85
C ASP A 173 16.92 27.06 -8.03
N ARG A 174 16.46 26.84 -9.25
CA ARG A 174 17.06 27.49 -10.43
C ARG A 174 16.56 28.92 -10.49
N ARG A 175 16.98 29.73 -9.54
CA ARG A 175 16.95 31.18 -9.67
C ARG A 175 18.38 31.68 -9.51
N ARG A 176 19.07 31.85 -10.62
CA ARG A 176 20.08 32.87 -10.87
C ARG A 176 20.50 32.78 -12.36
N GLY A 177 20.19 33.83 -13.08
CA GLY A 177 20.66 34.11 -14.41
C GLY A 177 19.67 35.01 -15.13
#